data_21a2bb7f06b5586220b558af4d35bc78
#
_entry.id   21a2bb7f06b5586220b558af4d35bc78
#
_cell.length_a   1.000
_cell.length_b   1.000
_cell.length_c   1.000
_cell.angle_alpha   90.00
_cell.angle_beta   90.00
_cell.angle_gamma   90.00
#
_symmetry.space_group_name_H-M   'P 1'
#
loop_
_entity.id
_entity.type
_entity.pdbx_description
1 polymer ?
#
loop_
_entity_poly.entity_id
_entity_poly.type
_entity_poly.pdbx_seq_one_letter_code
_entity_poly.pdbx_strand_id
1 'polypeptide(L)'
;SKKMDNRETQVVVQFKAVGDVPGNVLIIRIQPDEGVYFQFNAKKPGTEQELQQISLDFCQSCILENRINTPEAYERLLDACFKGDRSLFSQWDQIVASWTFVNKLIAKYEEQGSPLYTYEQGSKGPKEADELVNWVK
;
A
#
# COMPACT_ATOMS: atom_id res chain seq x y z
N SER A 1 -1.30 3.82 -13.29
CA SER A 1 -0.93 4.27 -14.61
C SER A 1 -2.14 4.32 -15.55
N LYS A 2 -2.00 5.01 -16.69
CA LYS A 2 -3.08 5.10 -17.68
C LYS A 2 -3.39 3.71 -18.25
N LYS A 3 -4.68 3.42 -18.44
CA LYS A 3 -5.17 2.18 -19.07
C LYS A 3 -4.92 0.89 -18.28
N MET A 4 -4.58 0.96 -17.01
CA MET A 4 -4.67 -0.20 -16.13
C MET A 4 -6.13 -0.51 -15.80
N ASP A 5 -6.39 -1.75 -15.36
CA ASP A 5 -7.73 -2.26 -15.06
C ASP A 5 -8.43 -1.37 -14.00
N ASN A 6 -7.80 -1.19 -12.87
CA ASN A 6 -8.34 -0.43 -11.75
C ASN A 6 -7.38 0.67 -11.28
N ARG A 7 -7.97 1.72 -10.69
CA ARG A 7 -7.21 2.68 -9.90
C ARG A 7 -7.14 2.18 -8.47
N GLU A 8 -6.08 1.48 -8.16
CA GLU A 8 -5.86 0.90 -6.85
C GLU A 8 -4.50 1.34 -6.31
N THR A 9 -4.49 1.71 -5.03
CA THR A 9 -3.26 2.05 -4.31
C THR A 9 -3.29 1.36 -2.96
N GLN A 10 -2.34 0.46 -2.74
CA GLN A 10 -2.22 -0.26 -1.48
C GLN A 10 -0.77 -0.52 -1.12
N VAL A 11 -0.51 -0.67 0.17
CA VAL A 11 0.77 -1.14 0.69
C VAL A 11 0.56 -2.52 1.29
N VAL A 12 1.28 -3.51 0.78
CA VAL A 12 1.24 -4.89 1.29
C VAL A 12 2.53 -5.18 2.02
N VAL A 13 2.43 -5.54 3.30
CA VAL A 13 3.55 -5.95 4.13
C VAL A 13 3.36 -7.42 4.49
N GLN A 14 4.20 -8.26 3.93
CA GLN A 14 4.26 -9.67 4.29
C GLN A 14 5.35 -9.87 5.33
N PHE A 15 4.98 -10.35 6.51
CA PHE A 15 5.94 -10.68 7.56
C PHE A 15 6.61 -12.02 7.25
N LYS A 16 7.79 -12.21 7.80
CA LYS A 16 8.53 -13.46 7.62
C LYS A 16 7.79 -14.64 8.27
N ALA A 17 7.83 -15.76 7.60
CA ALA A 17 7.37 -17.03 8.18
C ALA A 17 8.25 -17.43 9.38
N VAL A 18 7.68 -18.15 10.33
CA VAL A 18 8.38 -18.67 11.50
C VAL A 18 8.23 -20.20 11.50
N GLY A 19 9.29 -20.91 11.15
CA GLY A 19 9.23 -22.36 10.91
C GLY A 19 8.25 -22.68 9.78
N ASP A 20 7.33 -23.61 10.02
CA ASP A 20 6.29 -24.02 9.07
C ASP A 20 5.04 -23.11 9.09
N VAL A 21 5.03 -22.08 9.94
CA VAL A 21 3.91 -21.15 10.06
C VAL A 21 4.07 -20.02 9.04
N PRO A 22 3.09 -19.83 8.13
CA PRO A 22 3.16 -18.75 7.16
C PRO A 22 3.18 -17.38 7.85
N GLY A 23 3.87 -16.43 7.24
CA GLY A 23 3.96 -15.06 7.77
C GLY A 23 2.58 -14.37 7.78
N ASN A 24 2.40 -13.48 8.72
CA ASN A 24 1.25 -12.58 8.76
C ASN A 24 1.27 -11.59 7.59
N VAL A 25 0.12 -11.04 7.24
CA VAL A 25 -0.02 -10.08 6.15
C VAL A 25 -0.77 -8.85 6.62
N LEU A 26 -0.20 -7.68 6.39
CA LEU A 26 -0.84 -6.39 6.59
C LEU A 26 -1.04 -5.72 5.24
N ILE A 27 -2.27 -5.34 4.94
CA ILE A 27 -2.63 -4.59 3.73
C ILE A 27 -3.22 -3.25 4.16
N ILE A 28 -2.56 -2.16 3.76
CA ILE A 28 -3.06 -0.80 3.96
C ILE A 28 -3.63 -0.35 2.62
N ARG A 29 -4.94 -0.23 2.55
CA ARG A 29 -5.66 0.24 1.36
C ARG A 29 -5.79 1.76 1.41
N ILE A 30 -5.33 2.42 0.35
CA ILE A 30 -5.35 3.88 0.24
C ILE A 30 -6.44 4.32 -0.74
N GLN A 31 -6.62 3.56 -1.82
CA GLN A 31 -7.64 3.79 -2.87
C GLN A 31 -8.06 2.46 -3.49
N PRO A 32 -9.32 2.30 -3.93
CA PRO A 32 -10.45 3.23 -3.83
C PRO A 32 -11.08 3.26 -2.44
N ASP A 33 -10.97 2.17 -1.68
CA ASP A 33 -11.56 2.02 -0.35
C ASP A 33 -10.47 2.11 0.71
N GLU A 34 -10.53 3.16 1.52
CA GLU A 34 -9.58 3.36 2.61
C GLU A 34 -9.80 2.37 3.73
N GLY A 35 -8.73 1.69 4.15
CA GLY A 35 -8.86 0.72 5.23
C GLY A 35 -7.58 -0.08 5.50
N VAL A 36 -7.68 -0.96 6.48
CA VAL A 36 -6.58 -1.84 6.89
C VAL A 36 -7.12 -3.26 7.00
N TYR A 37 -6.46 -4.18 6.31
CA TYR A 37 -6.69 -5.61 6.44
C TYR A 37 -5.45 -6.25 7.07
N PHE A 38 -5.67 -7.01 8.15
CA PHE A 38 -4.59 -7.72 8.82
C PHE A 38 -4.94 -9.19 8.97
N GLN A 39 -4.12 -10.06 8.37
CA GLN A 39 -4.23 -11.51 8.48
C GLN A 39 -3.10 -12.03 9.35
N PHE A 40 -3.44 -12.83 10.35
CA PHE A 40 -2.48 -13.37 11.29
C PHE A 40 -2.84 -14.77 11.77
N ASN A 41 -1.85 -15.48 12.28
CA ASN A 41 -2.04 -16.80 12.82
C ASN A 41 -2.38 -16.70 14.30
N ALA A 42 -3.48 -17.31 14.70
CA ALA A 42 -3.91 -17.40 16.09
C ALA A 42 -4.07 -18.87 16.50
N LYS A 43 -3.90 -19.14 17.77
CA LYS A 43 -4.15 -20.47 18.33
C LYS A 43 -5.65 -20.78 18.25
N LYS A 44 -5.98 -21.92 17.68
CA LYS A 44 -7.35 -22.44 17.68
C LYS A 44 -7.79 -22.77 19.12
N PRO A 45 -8.98 -22.37 19.55
CA PRO A 45 -9.50 -22.79 20.84
C PRO A 45 -9.55 -24.31 20.96
N GLY A 46 -9.03 -24.83 22.05
CA GLY A 46 -8.98 -26.28 22.29
C GLY A 46 -7.69 -26.73 22.99
N THR A 47 -7.53 -28.04 23.15
CA THR A 47 -6.37 -28.65 23.81
C THR A 47 -5.18 -28.82 22.87
N GLU A 48 -5.42 -28.88 21.57
CA GLU A 48 -4.37 -29.04 20.56
C GLU A 48 -3.70 -27.70 20.24
N GLN A 49 -2.42 -27.76 19.86
CA GLN A 49 -1.66 -26.56 19.50
C GLN A 49 -1.79 -26.24 18.00
N GLU A 50 -3.01 -26.34 17.49
CA GLU A 50 -3.29 -25.96 16.11
C GLU A 50 -3.38 -24.44 15.94
N LEU A 51 -2.82 -23.96 14.83
CA LEU A 51 -2.96 -22.57 14.40
C LEU A 51 -4.04 -22.45 13.33
N GLN A 52 -4.77 -21.36 13.39
CA GLN A 52 -5.70 -20.95 12.34
C GLN A 52 -5.40 -19.53 11.89
N GLN A 53 -5.57 -19.26 10.61
CA GLN A 53 -5.52 -17.91 10.11
C GLN A 53 -6.83 -17.20 10.43
N ILE A 54 -6.71 -16.03 11.04
CA ILE A 54 -7.82 -15.11 11.27
C ILE A 54 -7.49 -13.76 10.63
N SER A 55 -8.52 -13.00 10.28
CA SER A 55 -8.38 -11.70 9.68
C SER A 55 -9.20 -10.65 10.39
N LEU A 56 -8.63 -9.46 10.46
CA LEU A 56 -9.31 -8.23 10.85
C LEU A 56 -9.39 -7.33 9.62
N ASP A 57 -10.58 -6.89 9.29
CA ASP A 57 -10.81 -5.93 8.20
C ASP A 57 -11.46 -4.68 8.75
N PHE A 58 -10.75 -3.57 8.65
CA PHE A 58 -11.27 -2.24 8.93
C PHE A 58 -11.39 -1.47 7.62
N CYS A 59 -12.60 -1.08 7.29
CA CYS A 59 -12.88 -0.27 6.10
C CYS A 59 -13.52 1.05 6.53
N GLN A 60 -12.78 2.14 6.41
CA GLN A 60 -13.27 3.46 6.79
C GLN A 60 -14.34 3.97 5.82
N SER A 61 -14.13 3.80 4.53
CA SER A 61 -15.04 4.24 3.47
C SER A 61 -16.28 3.35 3.33
N CYS A 62 -16.29 2.14 3.90
CA CYS A 62 -17.46 1.26 3.92
C CYS A 62 -18.56 1.76 4.87
N ILE A 63 -18.22 2.61 5.82
CA ILE A 63 -19.17 3.26 6.71
C ILE A 63 -19.73 4.47 5.96
N LEU A 64 -21.02 4.42 5.62
CA LEU A 64 -21.68 5.47 4.81
C LEU A 64 -21.52 6.87 5.41
N GLU A 65 -21.62 7.00 6.72
CA GLU A 65 -21.46 8.25 7.43
C GLU A 65 -20.06 8.85 7.26
N ASN A 66 -19.02 8.02 7.35
CA ASN A 66 -17.65 8.45 7.12
C ASN A 66 -17.43 8.87 5.67
N ARG A 67 -18.01 8.13 4.72
CA ARG A 67 -17.87 8.41 3.30
C ARG A 67 -18.50 9.74 2.89
N ILE A 68 -19.65 10.07 3.45
CA ILE A 68 -20.38 11.33 3.15
C ILE A 68 -19.68 12.52 3.81
N ASN A 69 -19.10 12.34 5.00
CA ASN A 69 -18.51 13.40 5.81
C ASN A 69 -16.99 13.54 5.62
N THR A 70 -16.38 12.75 4.74
CA THR A 70 -14.94 12.89 4.47
C THR A 70 -14.70 14.03 3.49
N PRO A 71 -14.06 15.14 3.91
CA PRO A 71 -13.73 16.25 3.03
C PRO A 71 -12.78 15.79 1.92
N GLU A 72 -12.89 16.39 0.75
CA GLU A 72 -11.94 16.13 -0.33
C GLU A 72 -10.50 16.55 0.06
N ALA A 73 -9.51 15.90 -0.56
CA ALA A 73 -8.11 16.12 -0.21
C ALA A 73 -7.69 17.60 -0.33
N TYR A 74 -8.15 18.30 -1.35
CA TYR A 74 -7.86 19.73 -1.53
C TYR A 74 -8.56 20.63 -0.51
N GLU A 75 -9.77 20.29 -0.09
CA GLU A 75 -10.49 21.00 0.95
C GLU A 75 -9.71 20.96 2.28
N ARG A 76 -9.22 19.78 2.66
CA ARG A 76 -8.38 19.60 3.86
C ARG A 76 -7.09 20.40 3.78
N LEU A 77 -6.42 20.42 2.61
CA LEU A 77 -5.20 21.19 2.42
C LEU A 77 -5.44 22.69 2.53
N LEU A 78 -6.54 23.19 1.95
CA LEU A 78 -6.90 24.61 2.06
C LEU A 78 -7.23 25.00 3.50
N ASP A 79 -8.01 24.18 4.22
CA ASP A 79 -8.31 24.41 5.63
C ASP A 79 -7.02 24.46 6.49
N ALA A 80 -6.10 23.51 6.26
CA ALA A 80 -4.80 23.51 6.91
C ALA A 80 -3.98 24.77 6.61
N CYS A 81 -4.00 25.27 5.37
CA CYS A 81 -3.37 26.53 5.00
C CYS A 81 -3.94 27.72 5.78
N PHE A 82 -5.28 27.83 5.86
CA PHE A 82 -5.94 28.91 6.59
C PHE A 82 -5.65 28.87 8.10
N LYS A 83 -5.50 27.68 8.66
CA LYS A 83 -5.16 27.47 10.07
C LYS A 83 -3.67 27.57 10.38
N GLY A 84 -2.82 27.69 9.36
CA GLY A 84 -1.36 27.65 9.51
C GLY A 84 -0.83 26.28 9.97
N ASP A 85 -1.62 25.23 9.78
CA ASP A 85 -1.22 23.85 10.12
C ASP A 85 -0.33 23.27 9.03
N ARG A 86 0.91 22.98 9.40
CA ARG A 86 1.93 22.45 8.49
C ARG A 86 1.96 20.92 8.42
N SER A 87 1.16 20.22 9.21
CA SER A 87 1.22 18.75 9.33
C SER A 87 0.92 18.00 8.03
N LEU A 88 0.10 18.59 7.14
CA LEU A 88 -0.25 18.01 5.85
C LEU A 88 0.71 18.37 4.71
N PHE A 89 1.75 19.15 4.98
CA PHE A 89 2.69 19.62 3.95
C PHE A 89 4.07 19.03 4.15
N SER A 90 4.65 18.57 3.05
CA SER A 90 6.03 18.09 3.05
C SER A 90 7.01 19.23 3.32
N GLN A 91 7.97 18.98 4.19
CA GLN A 91 9.06 19.92 4.43
C GLN A 91 10.14 19.79 3.34
N TRP A 92 10.90 20.86 3.14
CA TRP A 92 11.94 20.92 2.10
C TRP A 92 12.99 19.81 2.26
N ASP A 93 13.44 19.56 3.47
CA ASP A 93 14.43 18.52 3.78
C ASP A 93 13.92 17.12 3.41
N GLN A 94 12.64 16.83 3.64
CA GLN A 94 12.01 15.60 3.27
C GLN A 94 11.96 15.43 1.74
N ILE A 95 11.64 16.51 1.02
CA ILE A 95 11.63 16.52 -0.45
C ILE A 95 13.03 16.23 -0.99
N VAL A 96 14.04 16.93 -0.47
CA VAL A 96 15.45 16.74 -0.88
C VAL A 96 15.91 15.30 -0.62
N ALA A 97 15.62 14.76 0.56
CA ALA A 97 15.97 13.38 0.90
C ALA A 97 15.30 12.37 -0.02
N SER A 98 14.02 12.56 -0.32
CA SER A 98 13.26 11.70 -1.22
C SER A 98 13.83 11.72 -2.64
N TRP A 99 14.10 12.88 -3.20
CA TRP A 99 14.71 13.01 -4.53
C TRP A 99 16.13 12.48 -4.57
N THR A 100 16.91 12.66 -3.53
CA THR A 100 18.26 12.07 -3.44
C THR A 100 18.21 10.55 -3.53
N PHE A 101 17.24 9.91 -2.88
CA PHE A 101 17.05 8.46 -2.96
C PHE A 101 16.60 8.03 -4.36
N VAL A 102 15.55 8.67 -4.90
CA VAL A 102 14.97 8.31 -6.20
C VAL A 102 15.98 8.52 -7.33
N ASN A 103 16.74 9.62 -7.34
CA ASN A 103 17.75 9.89 -8.36
C ASN A 103 18.85 8.82 -8.39
N LYS A 104 19.25 8.30 -7.22
CA LYS A 104 20.22 7.18 -7.16
C LYS A 104 19.65 5.90 -7.79
N LEU A 105 18.37 5.61 -7.58
CA LEU A 105 17.71 4.47 -8.21
C LEU A 105 17.63 4.62 -9.72
N ILE A 106 17.22 5.79 -10.20
CA ILE A 106 17.12 6.09 -11.64
C ILE A 106 18.49 5.96 -12.30
N ALA A 107 19.51 6.59 -11.73
CA ALA A 107 20.87 6.53 -12.28
C ALA A 107 21.38 5.07 -12.37
N LYS A 108 21.13 4.27 -11.33
CA LYS A 108 21.53 2.86 -11.35
C LYS A 108 20.74 2.04 -12.36
N TYR A 109 19.45 2.34 -12.53
CA TYR A 109 18.60 1.69 -13.53
C TYR A 109 19.09 1.97 -14.95
N GLU A 110 19.44 3.22 -15.26
CA GLU A 110 19.99 3.65 -16.54
C GLU A 110 21.37 3.04 -16.81
N GLU A 111 22.25 3.03 -15.80
CA GLU A 111 23.60 2.43 -15.89
C GLU A 111 23.55 0.93 -16.21
N GLN A 112 22.57 0.23 -15.67
CA GLN A 112 22.38 -1.20 -15.90
C GLN A 112 21.72 -1.52 -17.25
N GLY A 113 21.29 -0.51 -18.01
CA GLY A 113 20.55 -0.69 -19.27
C GLY A 113 19.27 -1.51 -19.10
N SER A 114 18.60 -1.33 -17.98
CA SER A 114 17.41 -2.10 -17.62
C SER A 114 16.28 -1.94 -18.64
N PRO A 115 15.60 -3.02 -19.02
CA PRO A 115 14.59 -3.00 -20.07
C PRO A 115 13.34 -2.24 -19.63
N LEU A 116 12.70 -1.56 -20.57
CA LEU A 116 11.38 -0.98 -20.37
C LEU A 116 10.34 -2.07 -20.63
N TYR A 117 9.64 -2.47 -19.56
CA TYR A 117 8.56 -3.44 -19.68
C TYR A 117 7.25 -2.78 -20.12
N THR A 118 6.52 -3.47 -20.98
CA THR A 118 5.22 -3.01 -21.48
C THR A 118 4.11 -3.90 -20.91
N TYR A 119 2.89 -3.38 -20.88
CA TYR A 119 1.71 -4.12 -20.44
C TYR A 119 0.51 -3.83 -21.31
N GLU A 120 -0.41 -4.78 -21.38
CA GLU A 120 -1.64 -4.66 -22.15
C GLU A 120 -2.64 -3.71 -21.46
N GLN A 121 -3.47 -3.05 -22.25
CA GLN A 121 -4.56 -2.23 -21.74
C GLN A 121 -5.55 -3.09 -20.94
N GLY A 122 -5.96 -2.64 -19.78
CA GLY A 122 -6.86 -3.37 -18.89
C GLY A 122 -6.17 -4.45 -18.04
N SER A 123 -4.84 -4.55 -18.09
CA SER A 123 -4.07 -5.43 -17.19
C SER A 123 -3.71 -4.74 -15.87
N LYS A 124 -3.20 -5.52 -14.93
CA LYS A 124 -2.68 -4.99 -13.63
C LYS A 124 -1.25 -4.45 -13.71
N GLY A 125 -0.66 -4.43 -14.90
CA GLY A 125 0.71 -3.99 -15.14
C GLY A 125 1.55 -5.07 -15.81
N PRO A 126 2.88 -4.86 -15.94
CA PRO A 126 3.77 -5.84 -16.54
C PRO A 126 3.88 -7.09 -15.66
N LYS A 127 3.89 -8.26 -16.30
CA LYS A 127 3.98 -9.57 -15.60
C LYS A 127 5.29 -9.73 -14.82
N GLU A 128 6.35 -9.10 -15.28
CA GLU A 128 7.65 -9.10 -14.64
C GLU A 128 7.63 -8.45 -13.26
N ALA A 129 6.67 -7.58 -12.98
CA ALA A 129 6.47 -7.02 -11.65
C ALA A 129 6.05 -8.08 -10.62
N ASP A 130 5.37 -9.13 -11.05
CA ASP A 130 4.95 -10.24 -10.18
C ASP A 130 6.13 -11.11 -9.72
N GLU A 131 7.23 -11.11 -10.49
CA GLU A 131 8.46 -11.85 -10.16
C GLU A 131 9.28 -11.15 -9.06
N LEU A 132 9.11 -9.84 -8.89
CA LEU A 132 9.84 -9.07 -7.88
C LEU A 132 9.33 -9.30 -6.46
N VAL A 133 8.08 -9.69 -6.33
CA VAL A 133 7.42 -9.89 -5.03
C VAL A 133 6.49 -11.09 -5.12
N ASN A 134 6.59 -12.01 -4.16
CA ASN A 134 5.60 -13.06 -4.00
C ASN A 134 4.32 -12.42 -3.45
N TRP A 135 3.46 -11.96 -4.35
CA TRP A 135 2.18 -11.38 -3.96
C TRP A 135 1.32 -12.43 -3.26
N VAL A 136 0.83 -12.10 -2.09
CA VAL A 136 -0.23 -12.87 -1.46
C VAL A 136 -1.49 -12.66 -2.29
N LYS A 137 -1.96 -13.74 -2.89
CA LYS A 137 -3.20 -13.77 -3.69
C LYS A 137 -4.41 -13.89 -2.81
#